data_aef5aabcce36a7f6c75653f63897f43d
#
_entry.id   aef5aabcce36a7f6c75653f63897f43d
#
_cell.length_a   1.000
_cell.length_b   1.000
_cell.length_c   1.000
_cell.angle_alpha   90.00
_cell.angle_beta   90.00
_cell.angle_gamma   90.00
#
_symmetry.space_group_name_H-M   'P 1'
#
loop_
_entity.id
_entity.type
_entity.pdbx_description
1 polymer ?
#
loop_
_entity_poly.entity_id
_entity_poly.type
_entity_poly.pdbx_seq_one_letter_code
_entity_poly.pdbx_strand_id
1 'polypeptide(L)'
;MEYIVKRVTLVDATLVESSRKRPDAQVVREGRAPDADASYTRKYNQSFYGYKAHVSSDGEHQLIRAALISTARQYDGAVFAELAPADSAVIYADKAYDTKANRAWLRARGIRNGILKKEARHIHLTVKDRENNQRKSRVRRQIERIFAHLKKWQHYRRVRYLGLARNQLELTLKAVAYNLKRLAGILERQRA
;
A
#
# COMPACT_ATOMS: atom_id res chain seq x y z
N MET A 1 3.16 -15.76 22.44
CA MET A 1 4.17 -15.63 21.34
C MET A 1 3.69 -14.54 20.39
N GLU A 2 4.48 -13.50 20.15
CA GLU A 2 4.09 -12.38 19.28
C GLU A 2 4.51 -12.69 17.84
N TYR A 3 3.55 -12.92 16.95
CA TYR A 3 3.84 -13.25 15.53
C TYR A 3 4.07 -12.01 14.66
N ILE A 4 3.66 -10.82 15.11
CA ILE A 4 3.94 -9.58 14.40
C ILE A 4 5.26 -8.99 14.92
N VAL A 5 6.27 -8.96 14.05
CA VAL A 5 7.57 -8.38 14.39
C VAL A 5 7.55 -6.88 14.10
N LYS A 6 7.57 -6.07 15.16
CA LYS A 6 7.47 -4.60 15.08
C LYS A 6 8.76 -3.90 14.62
N ARG A 7 9.83 -4.64 14.34
CA ARG A 7 11.13 -4.06 13.95
C ARG A 7 11.09 -3.35 12.60
N VAL A 8 10.51 -4.01 11.60
CA VAL A 8 10.46 -3.52 10.22
C VAL A 8 9.02 -3.50 9.75
N THR A 9 8.55 -2.36 9.26
CA THR A 9 7.26 -2.25 8.59
C THR A 9 7.45 -1.84 7.14
N LEU A 10 6.74 -2.51 6.25
CA LEU A 10 6.69 -2.23 4.82
C LEU A 10 5.36 -1.58 4.48
N VAL A 11 5.37 -0.49 3.71
CA VAL A 11 4.17 0.23 3.28
C VAL A 11 4.21 0.41 1.77
N ASP A 12 3.13 0.04 1.11
CA ASP A 12 2.97 0.25 -0.33
C ASP A 12 1.48 0.24 -0.74
N ALA A 13 1.21 0.58 -2.01
CA ALA A 13 -0.12 0.62 -2.58
C ALA A 13 -0.18 -0.11 -3.92
N THR A 14 -1.36 -0.64 -4.24
CA THR A 14 -1.64 -1.23 -5.54
C THR A 14 -2.98 -0.76 -6.09
N LEU A 15 -3.05 -0.58 -7.41
CA LEU A 15 -4.30 -0.26 -8.09
C LEU A 15 -5.19 -1.50 -8.17
N VAL A 16 -6.49 -1.26 -7.93
CA VAL A 16 -7.58 -2.24 -8.04
C VAL A 16 -8.69 -1.63 -8.88
N GLU A 17 -9.12 -2.31 -9.92
CA GLU A 17 -10.15 -1.80 -10.83
C GLU A 17 -11.53 -1.75 -10.16
N SER A 18 -12.38 -0.80 -10.57
CA SER A 18 -13.79 -0.79 -10.18
C SER A 18 -14.52 -2.01 -10.76
N SER A 19 -15.59 -2.47 -10.08
CA SER A 19 -16.50 -3.51 -10.58
C SER A 19 -17.27 -3.08 -11.83
N ARG A 20 -17.38 -1.78 -12.09
CA ARG A 20 -18.04 -1.20 -13.26
C ARG A 20 -17.06 -0.96 -14.40
N LYS A 21 -17.56 -1.04 -15.62
CA LYS A 21 -16.78 -0.63 -16.79
C LYS A 21 -16.37 0.83 -16.66
N ARG A 22 -15.25 1.15 -17.23
CA ARG A 22 -14.74 2.52 -17.32
C ARG A 22 -15.79 3.42 -18.00
N PRO A 23 -16.37 4.42 -17.34
CA PRO A 23 -17.25 5.39 -17.96
C PRO A 23 -16.45 6.40 -18.78
N ASP A 24 -17.12 7.13 -19.66
CA ASP A 24 -16.51 8.26 -20.35
C ASP A 24 -16.10 9.34 -19.37
N ALA A 25 -15.02 10.06 -19.70
CA ALA A 25 -14.47 11.09 -18.83
C ALA A 25 -15.47 12.22 -18.54
N GLN A 26 -16.38 12.49 -19.50
CA GLN A 26 -17.45 13.47 -19.33
C GLN A 26 -18.48 13.01 -18.29
N VAL A 27 -18.92 11.76 -18.35
CA VAL A 27 -19.86 11.15 -17.40
C VAL A 27 -19.33 11.24 -15.96
N VAL A 28 -18.01 11.04 -15.78
CA VAL A 28 -17.35 11.18 -14.47
C VAL A 28 -17.32 12.63 -14.01
N ARG A 29 -17.02 13.59 -14.90
CA ARG A 29 -17.01 15.02 -14.55
C ARG A 29 -18.40 15.54 -14.16
N GLU A 30 -19.43 15.01 -14.78
CA GLU A 30 -20.84 15.36 -14.50
C GLU A 30 -21.40 14.66 -13.26
N GLY A 31 -20.59 13.90 -12.51
CA GLY A 31 -21.02 13.17 -11.31
C GLY A 31 -21.98 12.02 -11.56
N ARG A 32 -22.15 11.60 -12.82
CA ARG A 32 -23.08 10.51 -13.23
C ARG A 32 -22.38 9.14 -13.29
N ALA A 33 -21.15 9.03 -12.79
CA ALA A 33 -20.41 7.77 -12.79
C ALA A 33 -21.17 6.69 -11.98
N PRO A 34 -21.27 5.46 -12.49
CA PRO A 34 -21.93 4.35 -11.79
C PRO A 34 -21.30 4.01 -10.43
N ASP A 35 -20.06 4.41 -10.23
CA ASP A 35 -19.28 4.24 -8.99
C ASP A 35 -18.69 5.61 -8.62
N ALA A 36 -19.38 6.35 -7.75
CA ALA A 36 -19.05 7.73 -7.39
C ALA A 36 -17.69 7.86 -6.66
N ASP A 37 -17.26 6.82 -5.95
CA ASP A 37 -15.99 6.81 -5.20
C ASP A 37 -14.82 6.31 -6.03
N ALA A 38 -15.06 5.69 -7.17
CA ALA A 38 -14.00 5.29 -8.10
C ALA A 38 -13.47 6.51 -8.85
N SER A 39 -12.18 6.52 -9.15
CA SER A 39 -11.58 7.64 -9.88
C SER A 39 -10.56 7.17 -10.91
N TYR A 40 -10.23 8.08 -11.83
CA TYR A 40 -9.17 7.84 -12.81
C TYR A 40 -7.79 8.11 -12.23
N THR A 41 -6.85 7.25 -12.60
CA THR A 41 -5.43 7.49 -12.45
C THR A 41 -4.67 6.97 -13.66
N ARG A 42 -3.45 7.46 -13.90
CA ARG A 42 -2.60 7.01 -15.00
C ARG A 42 -1.32 6.38 -14.47
N LYS A 43 -0.98 5.20 -14.98
CA LYS A 43 0.27 4.51 -14.66
C LYS A 43 0.82 3.87 -15.94
N TYR A 44 2.10 4.10 -16.25
CA TYR A 44 2.78 3.56 -17.45
C TYR A 44 1.98 3.76 -18.74
N ASN A 45 1.51 4.98 -19.00
CA ASN A 45 0.65 5.34 -20.14
C ASN A 45 -0.71 4.62 -20.23
N GLN A 46 -1.08 3.82 -19.24
CA GLN A 46 -2.40 3.21 -19.11
C GLN A 46 -3.26 3.98 -18.12
N SER A 47 -4.52 4.19 -18.49
CA SER A 47 -5.52 4.79 -17.61
C SER A 47 -6.25 3.70 -16.84
N PHE A 48 -6.36 3.86 -15.53
CA PHE A 48 -7.09 2.98 -14.63
C PHE A 48 -8.28 3.73 -14.05
N TYR A 49 -9.41 3.04 -13.92
CA TYR A 49 -10.59 3.53 -13.22
C TYR A 49 -10.89 2.58 -12.05
N GLY A 50 -10.88 3.11 -10.83
CA GLY A 50 -11.10 2.29 -9.64
C GLY A 50 -10.52 2.90 -8.37
N TYR A 51 -9.79 2.09 -7.63
CA TYR A 51 -9.33 2.34 -6.28
C TYR A 51 -7.84 2.04 -6.11
N LYS A 52 -7.29 2.45 -4.98
CA LYS A 52 -5.99 2.00 -4.48
C LYS A 52 -6.18 1.25 -3.18
N ALA A 53 -5.59 0.06 -3.09
CA ALA A 53 -5.44 -0.68 -1.84
C ALA A 53 -4.04 -0.39 -1.29
N HIS A 54 -4.00 0.24 -0.12
CA HIS A 54 -2.80 0.53 0.64
C HIS A 54 -2.64 -0.53 1.73
N VAL A 55 -1.45 -1.04 1.90
CA VAL A 55 -1.16 -2.10 2.88
C VAL A 55 0.10 -1.75 3.65
N SER A 56 0.07 -1.94 4.96
CA SER A 56 1.28 -2.06 5.76
C SER A 56 1.43 -3.50 6.28
N SER A 57 2.65 -3.99 6.30
CA SER A 57 2.96 -5.34 6.79
C SER A 57 4.23 -5.34 7.60
N ASP A 58 4.39 -6.34 8.49
CA ASP A 58 5.70 -6.60 9.07
C ASP A 58 6.66 -7.16 8.01
N GLY A 59 7.94 -6.87 8.17
CA GLY A 59 8.98 -7.23 7.20
C GLY A 59 9.52 -8.66 7.34
N GLU A 60 9.22 -9.35 8.44
CA GLU A 60 9.76 -10.69 8.73
C GLU A 60 8.74 -11.77 8.35
N HIS A 61 7.58 -11.76 8.96
CA HIS A 61 6.54 -12.73 8.69
C HIS A 61 5.60 -12.34 7.54
N GLN A 62 5.67 -11.07 7.10
CA GLN A 62 4.81 -10.50 6.05
C GLN A 62 3.32 -10.56 6.39
N LEU A 63 2.98 -10.47 7.69
CA LEU A 63 1.60 -10.32 8.13
C LEU A 63 1.13 -8.88 7.89
N ILE A 64 -0.07 -8.72 7.36
CA ILE A 64 -0.68 -7.41 7.13
C ILE A 64 -1.04 -6.81 8.49
N ARG A 65 -0.55 -5.60 8.76
CA ARG A 65 -0.80 -4.84 9.99
C ARG A 65 -1.94 -3.85 9.85
N ALA A 66 -2.04 -3.21 8.69
CA ALA A 66 -3.15 -2.33 8.33
C ALA A 66 -3.41 -2.43 6.83
N ALA A 67 -4.68 -2.23 6.46
CA ALA A 67 -5.12 -2.20 5.07
C ALA A 67 -6.19 -1.12 4.90
N LEU A 68 -5.98 -0.21 3.95
CA LEU A 68 -6.85 0.92 3.68
C LEU A 68 -7.14 1.00 2.19
N ILE A 69 -8.39 1.31 1.83
CA ILE A 69 -8.76 1.59 0.45
C ILE A 69 -8.99 3.09 0.26
N SER A 70 -8.55 3.63 -0.87
CA SER A 70 -8.81 5.00 -1.28
C SER A 70 -9.24 5.05 -2.74
N THR A 71 -9.70 6.21 -3.20
CA THR A 71 -9.91 6.42 -4.63
C THR A 71 -8.57 6.29 -5.37
N ALA A 72 -8.57 5.85 -6.64
CA ALA A 72 -7.32 5.69 -7.40
C ALA A 72 -6.53 7.00 -7.57
N ARG A 73 -7.21 8.13 -7.49
CA ARG A 73 -6.63 9.48 -7.60
C ARG A 73 -5.91 9.94 -6.33
N GLN A 74 -6.26 9.34 -5.18
CA GLN A 74 -5.68 9.73 -3.89
C GLN A 74 -4.16 9.62 -3.93
N TYR A 75 -3.49 10.65 -3.40
CA TYR A 75 -2.04 10.65 -3.28
C TYR A 75 -1.59 9.70 -2.16
N ASP A 76 -0.67 8.80 -2.45
CA ASP A 76 -0.25 7.74 -1.52
C ASP A 76 0.29 8.29 -0.20
N GLY A 77 1.06 9.38 -0.26
CA GLY A 77 1.63 10.02 0.92
C GLY A 77 0.61 10.59 1.91
N ALA A 78 -0.63 10.88 1.46
CA ALA A 78 -1.66 11.44 2.34
C ALA A 78 -2.24 10.43 3.34
N VAL A 79 -2.25 9.15 2.98
CA VAL A 79 -2.79 8.07 3.84
C VAL A 79 -1.71 7.42 4.73
N PHE A 80 -0.48 7.92 4.68
CA PHE A 80 0.66 7.30 5.37
C PHE A 80 0.45 7.20 6.89
N ALA A 81 -0.01 8.27 7.52
CA ALA A 81 -0.17 8.32 8.97
C ALA A 81 -1.23 7.34 9.50
N GLU A 82 -2.27 7.06 8.70
CA GLU A 82 -3.32 6.08 9.04
C GLU A 82 -2.85 4.64 8.83
N LEU A 83 -1.94 4.44 7.88
CA LEU A 83 -1.46 3.13 7.47
C LEU A 83 -0.22 2.69 8.26
N ALA A 84 0.58 3.64 8.74
CA ALA A 84 1.85 3.40 9.39
C ALA A 84 1.69 3.12 10.88
N PRO A 85 2.02 1.89 11.38
CA PRO A 85 1.94 1.58 12.79
C PRO A 85 2.98 2.37 13.59
N ALA A 86 2.55 3.03 14.68
CA ALA A 86 3.40 3.88 15.50
C ALA A 86 4.45 3.12 16.33
N ASP A 87 4.31 1.81 16.48
CA ASP A 87 5.19 0.91 17.22
C ASP A 87 6.33 0.28 16.37
N SER A 88 6.52 0.79 15.14
CA SER A 88 7.56 0.30 14.23
C SER A 88 8.93 0.90 14.57
N ALA A 89 10.02 0.13 14.50
CA ALA A 89 11.38 0.68 14.63
C ALA A 89 11.85 1.37 13.33
N VAL A 90 11.42 0.86 12.17
CA VAL A 90 11.68 1.45 10.85
C VAL A 90 10.53 1.19 9.90
N ILE A 91 10.18 2.18 9.06
CA ILE A 91 9.16 2.01 8.03
C ILE A 91 9.78 2.24 6.65
N TYR A 92 9.68 1.23 5.77
CA TYR A 92 10.07 1.30 4.37
C TYR A 92 8.85 1.56 3.49
N ALA A 93 8.94 2.55 2.62
CA ALA A 93 7.88 2.89 1.67
C ALA A 93 8.48 3.44 0.35
N ASP A 94 7.67 3.51 -0.71
CA ASP A 94 8.09 4.08 -1.98
C ASP A 94 8.27 5.61 -1.88
N LYS A 95 8.95 6.18 -2.87
CA LYS A 95 9.18 7.63 -3.02
C LYS A 95 7.90 8.48 -3.05
N ALA A 96 6.75 7.89 -3.41
CA ALA A 96 5.45 8.56 -3.32
C ALA A 96 5.06 8.95 -1.89
N TYR A 97 5.62 8.28 -0.88
CA TYR A 97 5.41 8.60 0.53
C TYR A 97 6.41 9.62 1.09
N ASP A 98 7.43 10.05 0.31
CA ASP A 98 8.47 10.99 0.75
C ASP A 98 7.95 12.43 0.78
N THR A 99 7.21 12.80 1.80
CA THR A 99 6.69 14.14 2.06
C THR A 99 7.31 14.75 3.31
N LYS A 100 7.28 16.09 3.41
CA LYS A 100 7.71 16.79 4.63
C LYS A 100 6.90 16.34 5.86
N ALA A 101 5.58 16.19 5.69
CA ALA A 101 4.67 15.73 6.74
C ALA A 101 5.01 14.33 7.24
N ASN A 102 5.22 13.37 6.33
CA ASN A 102 5.53 11.99 6.70
C ASN A 102 6.90 11.87 7.37
N ARG A 103 7.91 12.63 6.90
CA ARG A 103 9.21 12.70 7.59
C ARG A 103 9.10 13.29 9.00
N ALA A 104 8.28 14.33 9.18
CA ALA A 104 8.02 14.91 10.50
C ALA A 104 7.26 13.93 11.40
N TRP A 105 6.26 13.21 10.86
CA TRP A 105 5.50 12.18 11.58
C TRP A 105 6.41 11.05 12.10
N LEU A 106 7.33 10.54 11.26
CA LEU A 106 8.31 9.52 11.65
C LEU A 106 9.26 10.03 12.73
N ARG A 107 9.78 11.25 12.57
CA ARG A 107 10.72 11.87 13.54
C ARG A 107 10.07 12.06 14.89
N ALA A 108 8.84 12.57 14.93
CA ALA A 108 8.10 12.79 16.17
C ALA A 108 7.86 11.51 16.99
N ARG A 109 7.95 10.34 16.34
CA ARG A 109 7.75 9.01 16.96
C ARG A 109 9.04 8.21 17.15
N GLY A 110 10.20 8.82 16.84
CA GLY A 110 11.48 8.12 16.92
C GLY A 110 11.64 6.97 15.92
N ILE A 111 10.78 6.92 14.88
CA ILE A 111 10.79 5.86 13.87
C ILE A 111 11.83 6.19 12.79
N ARG A 112 12.72 5.25 12.52
CA ARG A 112 13.74 5.40 11.48
C ARG A 112 13.09 5.47 10.09
N ASN A 113 13.50 6.50 9.32
CA ASN A 113 12.98 6.75 7.98
C ASN A 113 13.59 5.79 6.94
N GLY A 114 12.82 4.79 6.53
CA GLY A 114 13.10 3.87 5.42
C GLY A 114 12.46 4.27 4.08
N ILE A 115 11.75 5.40 3.98
CA ILE A 115 11.13 5.85 2.74
C ILE A 115 12.22 6.15 1.69
N LEU A 116 11.96 5.76 0.44
CA LEU A 116 12.84 6.07 -0.68
C LEU A 116 12.83 7.59 -0.91
N LYS A 117 14.02 8.20 -0.98
CA LYS A 117 14.15 9.64 -1.23
C LYS A 117 13.71 9.97 -2.64
N LYS A 118 12.85 10.98 -2.78
CA LYS A 118 12.35 11.49 -4.05
C LYS A 118 13.26 12.63 -4.55
N GLU A 119 13.49 12.70 -5.85
CA GLU A 119 14.04 13.91 -6.47
C GLU A 119 13.04 15.07 -6.37
N ALA A 120 13.54 16.25 -6.08
CA ALA A 120 12.76 17.47 -6.12
C ALA A 120 13.19 18.31 -7.33
N ARG A 121 12.36 19.29 -7.70
CA ARG A 121 12.73 20.24 -8.74
C ARG A 121 14.05 20.91 -8.35
N HIS A 122 15.04 20.87 -9.22
CA HIS A 122 16.40 21.39 -9.01
C HIS A 122 17.25 20.70 -7.92
N ILE A 123 16.80 19.57 -7.35
CA ILE A 123 17.59 18.80 -6.37
C ILE A 123 17.67 17.36 -6.87
N HIS A 124 18.82 16.98 -7.42
CA HIS A 124 19.07 15.62 -7.88
C HIS A 124 19.57 14.74 -6.73
N LEU A 125 19.31 13.44 -6.84
CA LEU A 125 19.85 12.46 -5.90
C LEU A 125 21.35 12.33 -6.08
N THR A 126 22.11 12.39 -4.97
CA THR A 126 23.53 12.07 -4.94
C THR A 126 23.74 10.58 -5.20
N VAL A 127 24.98 10.18 -5.50
CA VAL A 127 25.36 8.75 -5.63
C VAL A 127 24.98 7.98 -4.36
N LYS A 128 25.30 8.55 -3.18
CA LYS A 128 24.95 7.97 -1.88
C LYS A 128 23.44 7.84 -1.68
N ASP A 129 22.65 8.81 -2.14
CA ASP A 129 21.19 8.73 -2.08
C ASP A 129 20.66 7.58 -2.95
N ARG A 130 21.21 7.39 -4.15
CA ARG A 130 20.81 6.31 -5.07
C ARG A 130 21.15 4.93 -4.50
N GLU A 131 22.33 4.76 -3.92
CA GLU A 131 22.74 3.53 -3.24
C GLU A 131 21.82 3.22 -2.05
N ASN A 132 21.54 4.22 -1.22
CA ASN A 132 20.62 4.09 -0.10
C ASN A 132 19.19 3.71 -0.57
N ASN A 133 18.70 4.35 -1.63
CA ASN A 133 17.42 4.01 -2.24
C ASN A 133 17.43 2.57 -2.76
N GLN A 134 18.51 2.09 -3.36
CA GLN A 134 18.62 0.72 -3.83
C GLN A 134 18.54 -0.29 -2.68
N ARG A 135 19.26 -0.03 -1.55
CA ARG A 135 19.19 -0.88 -0.35
C ARG A 135 17.77 -0.90 0.23
N LYS A 136 17.15 0.25 0.40
CA LYS A 136 15.77 0.38 0.89
C LYS A 136 14.77 -0.31 -0.02
N SER A 137 14.92 -0.18 -1.34
CA SER A 137 14.06 -0.82 -2.34
C SER A 137 14.09 -2.35 -2.27
N ARG A 138 15.26 -2.95 -1.98
CA ARG A 138 15.39 -4.41 -1.82
C ARG A 138 14.52 -4.92 -0.66
N VAL A 139 14.50 -4.19 0.46
CA VAL A 139 13.67 -4.54 1.62
C VAL A 139 12.19 -4.33 1.30
N ARG A 140 11.83 -3.15 0.74
CA ARG A 140 10.44 -2.80 0.39
C ARG A 140 9.79 -3.81 -0.56
N ARG A 141 10.52 -4.31 -1.56
CA ARG A 141 9.98 -5.24 -2.56
C ARG A 141 9.31 -6.49 -1.98
N GLN A 142 9.59 -6.84 -0.74
CA GLN A 142 8.93 -8.00 -0.11
C GLN A 142 7.41 -7.84 -0.03
N ILE A 143 6.88 -6.59 0.07
CA ILE A 143 5.43 -6.34 0.11
C ILE A 143 4.74 -6.70 -1.22
N GLU A 144 5.48 -6.74 -2.33
CA GLU A 144 4.95 -7.12 -3.65
C GLU A 144 4.41 -8.56 -3.64
N ARG A 145 4.95 -9.44 -2.78
CA ARG A 145 4.43 -10.81 -2.59
C ARG A 145 3.02 -10.82 -2.01
N ILE A 146 2.72 -9.87 -1.10
CA ILE A 146 1.38 -9.71 -0.52
C ILE A 146 0.41 -9.32 -1.63
N PHE A 147 0.74 -8.30 -2.43
CA PHE A 147 -0.10 -7.90 -3.56
C PHE A 147 -0.26 -8.99 -4.62
N ALA A 148 0.80 -9.73 -4.91
CA ALA A 148 0.73 -10.88 -5.81
C ALA A 148 -0.24 -11.94 -5.27
N HIS A 149 -0.19 -12.24 -3.96
CA HIS A 149 -1.12 -13.17 -3.32
C HIS A 149 -2.57 -12.68 -3.39
N LEU A 150 -2.83 -11.41 -3.00
CA LEU A 150 -4.16 -10.82 -3.06
C LEU A 150 -4.73 -10.87 -4.49
N LYS A 151 -3.93 -10.52 -5.49
CA LYS A 151 -4.36 -10.49 -6.90
C LYS A 151 -4.52 -11.87 -7.53
N LYS A 152 -3.63 -12.82 -7.20
CA LYS A 152 -3.62 -14.16 -7.80
C LYS A 152 -4.61 -15.09 -7.11
N TRP A 153 -4.53 -15.18 -5.78
CA TRP A 153 -5.26 -16.20 -5.02
C TRP A 153 -6.59 -15.72 -4.45
N GLN A 154 -6.71 -14.40 -4.20
CA GLN A 154 -7.96 -13.81 -3.71
C GLN A 154 -8.70 -13.02 -4.79
N HIS A 155 -8.23 -13.08 -6.05
CA HIS A 155 -8.82 -12.42 -7.21
C HIS A 155 -9.03 -10.91 -7.05
N TYR A 156 -8.17 -10.23 -6.25
CA TYR A 156 -8.29 -8.82 -5.92
C TYR A 156 -7.64 -7.90 -6.97
N ARG A 157 -7.89 -8.17 -8.26
CA ARG A 157 -7.53 -7.25 -9.37
C ARG A 157 -8.63 -6.23 -9.61
N ARG A 158 -9.87 -6.59 -9.24
CA ARG A 158 -11.08 -5.78 -9.35
C ARG A 158 -11.88 -5.91 -8.06
N VAL A 159 -12.44 -4.80 -7.58
CA VAL A 159 -13.34 -4.81 -6.42
C VAL A 159 -14.69 -5.43 -6.80
N ARG A 160 -15.41 -5.97 -5.83
CA ARG A 160 -16.73 -6.57 -6.04
C ARG A 160 -17.88 -5.58 -5.86
N TYR A 161 -17.67 -4.56 -5.04
CA TYR A 161 -18.72 -3.64 -4.60
C TYR A 161 -18.52 -2.25 -5.17
N LEU A 162 -19.55 -1.41 -5.04
CA LEU A 162 -19.49 0.03 -5.29
C LEU A 162 -19.25 0.77 -3.98
N GLY A 163 -18.51 1.86 -4.05
CA GLY A 163 -18.24 2.75 -2.93
C GLY A 163 -17.10 2.29 -2.01
N LEU A 164 -16.50 3.24 -1.31
CA LEU A 164 -15.33 3.02 -0.46
C LEU A 164 -15.63 2.11 0.73
N ALA A 165 -16.74 2.31 1.43
CA ALA A 165 -17.04 1.59 2.68
C ALA A 165 -17.14 0.06 2.47
N ARG A 166 -17.86 -0.39 1.45
CA ARG A 166 -18.02 -1.82 1.14
C ARG A 166 -16.72 -2.44 0.66
N ASN A 167 -15.96 -1.71 -0.15
CA ASN A 167 -14.67 -2.17 -0.64
C ASN A 167 -13.60 -2.15 0.46
N GLN A 168 -13.71 -1.25 1.47
CA GLN A 168 -12.87 -1.31 2.67
C GLN A 168 -13.12 -2.60 3.46
N LEU A 169 -14.40 -2.97 3.64
CA LEU A 169 -14.74 -4.24 4.29
C LEU A 169 -14.20 -5.44 3.51
N GLU A 170 -14.34 -5.44 2.17
CA GLU A 170 -13.77 -6.50 1.32
C GLU A 170 -12.25 -6.61 1.51
N LEU A 171 -11.53 -5.49 1.48
CA LEU A 171 -10.08 -5.48 1.67
C LEU A 171 -9.68 -6.00 3.07
N THR A 172 -10.42 -5.59 4.10
CA THR A 172 -10.20 -6.05 5.48
C THR A 172 -10.36 -7.57 5.59
N LEU A 173 -11.44 -8.13 5.06
CA LEU A 173 -11.67 -9.58 5.06
C LEU A 173 -10.58 -10.35 4.29
N LYS A 174 -10.13 -9.80 3.16
CA LYS A 174 -9.02 -10.37 2.39
C LYS A 174 -7.69 -10.33 3.16
N ALA A 175 -7.42 -9.25 3.89
CA ALA A 175 -6.25 -9.13 4.75
C ALA A 175 -6.29 -10.15 5.90
N VAL A 176 -7.44 -10.36 6.53
CA VAL A 176 -7.64 -11.38 7.58
C VAL A 176 -7.40 -12.79 7.01
N ALA A 177 -8.02 -13.12 5.87
CA ALA A 177 -7.85 -14.42 5.23
C ALA A 177 -6.38 -14.67 4.82
N TYR A 178 -5.69 -13.64 4.31
CA TYR A 178 -4.27 -13.69 4.02
C TYR A 178 -3.44 -13.99 5.27
N ASN A 179 -3.70 -13.26 6.35
CA ASN A 179 -2.97 -13.41 7.61
C ASN A 179 -3.18 -14.80 8.24
N LEU A 180 -4.41 -15.31 8.25
CA LEU A 180 -4.71 -16.66 8.75
C LEU A 180 -3.94 -17.74 7.98
N LYS A 181 -3.97 -17.68 6.64
CA LYS A 181 -3.21 -18.61 5.79
C LYS A 181 -1.71 -18.49 6.03
N ARG A 182 -1.20 -17.25 6.16
CA ARG A 182 0.23 -17.00 6.40
C ARG A 182 0.65 -17.55 7.77
N LEU A 183 -0.17 -17.31 8.79
CA LEU A 183 0.08 -17.77 10.16
C LEU A 183 0.08 -19.30 10.24
N ALA A 184 -0.88 -19.97 9.60
CA ALA A 184 -0.90 -21.45 9.53
C ALA A 184 0.43 -21.98 8.98
N GLY A 185 0.93 -21.46 7.87
CA GLY A 185 2.20 -21.89 7.31
C GLY A 185 3.45 -21.50 8.15
N ILE A 186 3.35 -20.51 9.04
CA ILE A 186 4.41 -20.23 10.03
C ILE A 186 4.40 -21.28 11.13
N LEU A 187 3.22 -21.61 11.66
CA LEU A 187 3.04 -22.62 12.72
C LEU A 187 3.47 -24.01 12.28
N GLU A 188 3.13 -24.41 11.05
CA GLU A 188 3.57 -25.68 10.47
C GLU A 188 5.10 -25.81 10.44
N ARG A 189 5.80 -24.75 9.99
CA ARG A 189 7.28 -24.74 9.96
C ARG A 189 7.95 -24.71 11.32
N GLN A 190 7.26 -24.28 12.38
CA GLN A 190 7.79 -24.31 13.75
C GLN A 190 7.61 -25.67 14.41
N ARG A 191 6.74 -26.52 13.84
CA ARG A 191 6.50 -27.89 14.33
C ARG A 191 7.36 -28.95 13.63
N ALA A 192 7.87 -28.62 12.44
CA ALA A 192 8.78 -29.46 11.66
C ALA A 192 10.25 -29.26 12.05
#